data_a6cdee9bfbd4739db944a175483da1ea
#
_entry.id   a6cdee9bfbd4739db944a175483da1ea
#
_cell.length_a   1.000
_cell.length_b   1.000
_cell.length_c   1.000
_cell.angle_alpha   90.00
_cell.angle_beta   90.00
_cell.angle_gamma   90.00
#
_symmetry.space_group_name_H-M   'P 1'
#
loop_
_entity.id
_entity.type
_entity.pdbx_description
1 polymer ?
#
loop_
_entity_poly.entity_id
_entity_poly.type
_entity_poly.pdbx_seq_one_letter_code
_entity_poly.pdbx_strand_id
1 'polypeptide(L)'
;MYRYVGNISDLSHYIIKNFVLDKNIAIDGTLGNGYDTDFLSSLFSKVYSFDIQEEACNNYIDKNIENVEVINDSHHLFKKYITEKVDCIMYNLGFLPGGNKDITTLHETSLESIKEGLDILNNGGIMTICVYRGHNEGKIEETCILDYLKNLPKNQFGVMVQSYLNRQNVSPLLVVVEKKLN
;
A
#
# COMPACT_ATOMS: atom_id res chain seq x y z
N MET A 1 -22.27 0.66 14.22
CA MET A 1 -21.29 0.78 13.13
C MET A 1 -20.56 2.10 13.27
N TYR A 2 -19.22 2.12 13.25
CA TYR A 2 -18.45 3.38 13.28
C TYR A 2 -18.37 3.95 11.86
N ARG A 3 -18.49 5.25 11.70
CA ARG A 3 -18.41 5.91 10.38
C ARG A 3 -16.97 6.27 10.00
N TYR A 4 -16.17 6.73 10.97
CA TYR A 4 -14.78 7.14 10.76
C TYR A 4 -13.79 6.11 11.32
N VAL A 5 -14.00 5.63 12.56
CA VAL A 5 -13.11 4.71 13.26
C VAL A 5 -13.52 3.25 12.96
N GLY A 6 -13.70 2.93 11.70
CA GLY A 6 -14.14 1.61 11.23
C GLY A 6 -12.98 0.69 10.88
N ASN A 7 -12.83 0.45 9.60
CA ASN A 7 -11.76 -0.34 8.99
C ASN A 7 -10.61 0.59 8.57
N ILE A 8 -9.37 0.11 8.70
CA ILE A 8 -8.19 0.92 8.37
C ILE A 8 -8.01 1.08 6.86
N SER A 9 -8.38 0.07 6.07
CA SER A 9 -8.36 0.14 4.61
C SER A 9 -9.37 1.16 4.08
N ASP A 10 -10.58 1.22 4.66
CA ASP A 10 -11.58 2.24 4.30
C ASP A 10 -11.07 3.66 4.57
N LEU A 11 -10.29 3.82 5.65
CA LEU A 11 -9.67 5.11 5.97
C LEU A 11 -8.59 5.47 4.96
N SER A 12 -7.78 4.52 4.54
CA SER A 12 -6.78 4.69 3.47
C SER A 12 -7.46 5.10 2.16
N HIS A 13 -8.54 4.41 1.76
CA HIS A 13 -9.35 4.80 0.59
C HIS A 13 -9.90 6.22 0.69
N TYR A 14 -10.42 6.60 1.88
CA TYR A 14 -10.90 7.97 2.10
C TYR A 14 -9.79 9.01 1.91
N ILE A 15 -8.60 8.75 2.44
CA ILE A 15 -7.44 9.65 2.30
C ILE A 15 -7.06 9.80 0.83
N ILE A 16 -6.89 8.70 0.11
CA ILE A 16 -6.51 8.72 -1.30
C ILE A 16 -7.54 9.46 -2.14
N LYS A 17 -8.82 9.12 -1.98
CA LYS A 17 -9.92 9.73 -2.74
C LYS A 17 -9.96 11.25 -2.60
N ASN A 18 -9.67 11.77 -1.39
CA ASN A 18 -9.86 13.18 -1.07
C ASN A 18 -8.59 14.03 -1.16
N PHE A 19 -7.40 13.43 -1.05
CA PHE A 19 -6.16 14.19 -0.94
C PHE A 19 -5.16 13.95 -2.07
N VAL A 20 -5.25 12.84 -2.83
CA VAL A 20 -4.47 12.70 -4.07
C VAL A 20 -5.13 13.54 -5.15
N LEU A 21 -4.39 14.54 -5.63
CA LEU A 21 -4.92 15.52 -6.60
C LEU A 21 -4.92 14.92 -8.01
N ASP A 22 -3.75 14.49 -8.48
CA ASP A 22 -3.59 13.85 -9.79
C ASP A 22 -3.90 12.36 -9.68
N LYS A 23 -4.64 11.84 -10.64
CA LYS A 23 -5.09 10.44 -10.64
C LYS A 23 -4.70 9.75 -11.95
N ASN A 24 -3.41 9.87 -12.30
CA ASN A 24 -2.90 9.25 -13.51
C ASN A 24 -2.51 7.80 -13.27
N ILE A 25 -1.54 7.56 -12.36
CA ILE A 25 -0.98 6.23 -12.13
C ILE A 25 -1.00 5.90 -10.63
N ALA A 26 -1.53 4.73 -10.29
CA ALA A 26 -1.45 4.17 -8.95
C ALA A 26 -0.77 2.79 -8.94
N ILE A 27 -0.24 2.42 -7.77
CA ILE A 27 0.28 1.09 -7.49
C ILE A 27 -0.49 0.50 -6.31
N ASP A 28 -0.96 -0.72 -6.47
CA ASP A 28 -1.32 -1.63 -5.40
C ASP A 28 -0.15 -2.61 -5.20
N GLY A 29 0.61 -2.44 -4.14
CA GLY A 29 1.77 -3.31 -3.85
C GLY A 29 1.38 -4.68 -3.29
N THR A 30 0.09 -4.92 -3.00
CA THR A 30 -0.42 -6.11 -2.32
C THR A 30 -1.81 -6.47 -2.81
N LEU A 31 -1.92 -6.93 -4.06
CA LEU A 31 -3.19 -7.21 -4.75
C LEU A 31 -4.17 -8.05 -3.91
N GLY A 32 -3.72 -9.18 -3.38
CA GLY A 32 -4.53 -10.07 -2.56
C GLY A 32 -5.87 -10.41 -3.22
N ASN A 33 -6.97 -10.09 -2.52
CA ASN A 33 -8.35 -10.28 -3.06
C ASN A 33 -8.77 -9.18 -4.05
N GLY A 34 -7.93 -8.18 -4.30
CA GLY A 34 -8.14 -7.13 -5.29
C GLY A 34 -9.05 -5.98 -4.86
N TYR A 35 -9.41 -5.86 -3.58
CA TYR A 35 -10.29 -4.78 -3.10
C TYR A 35 -9.68 -3.39 -3.28
N ASP A 36 -8.39 -3.25 -3.00
CA ASP A 36 -7.69 -1.98 -3.18
C ASP A 36 -7.46 -1.69 -4.66
N THR A 37 -7.14 -2.71 -5.46
CA THR A 37 -7.04 -2.57 -6.92
C THR A 37 -8.38 -2.15 -7.53
N ASP A 38 -9.51 -2.73 -7.12
CA ASP A 38 -10.85 -2.32 -7.58
C ASP A 38 -11.13 -0.84 -7.22
N PHE A 39 -10.75 -0.42 -6.01
CA PHE A 39 -10.88 0.97 -5.58
C PHE A 39 -10.00 1.90 -6.43
N LEU A 40 -8.72 1.57 -6.59
CA LEU A 40 -7.77 2.39 -7.37
C LEU A 40 -8.18 2.47 -8.85
N SER A 41 -8.61 1.36 -9.46
CA SER A 41 -9.06 1.33 -10.86
C SER A 41 -10.26 2.21 -11.12
N SER A 42 -11.10 2.43 -10.11
CA SER A 42 -12.24 3.36 -10.21
C SER A 42 -11.86 4.84 -10.19
N LEU A 43 -10.62 5.18 -9.80
CA LEU A 43 -10.15 6.54 -9.61
C LEU A 43 -9.01 6.94 -10.55
N PHE A 44 -8.10 6.02 -10.87
CA PHE A 44 -6.88 6.30 -11.61
C PHE A 44 -6.97 5.84 -13.07
N SER A 45 -6.25 6.53 -13.92
CA SER A 45 -6.20 6.19 -15.37
C SER A 45 -5.47 4.87 -15.61
N LYS A 46 -4.47 4.53 -14.78
CA LYS A 46 -3.73 3.27 -14.83
C LYS A 46 -3.39 2.78 -13.42
N VAL A 47 -3.49 1.48 -13.21
CA VAL A 47 -3.13 0.83 -11.95
C VAL A 47 -2.19 -0.33 -12.25
N TYR A 48 -1.08 -0.40 -11.51
CA TYR A 48 -0.20 -1.56 -11.45
C TYR A 48 -0.48 -2.30 -10.15
N SER A 49 -0.77 -3.60 -10.22
CA SER A 49 -1.06 -4.43 -9.04
C SER A 49 -0.12 -5.60 -8.94
N PHE A 50 0.52 -5.74 -7.77
CA PHE A 50 1.55 -6.75 -7.52
C PHE A 50 1.08 -7.81 -6.52
N ASP A 51 1.35 -9.07 -6.83
CA ASP A 51 1.29 -10.17 -5.87
C ASP A 51 2.25 -11.29 -6.27
N ILE A 52 2.85 -11.93 -5.26
CA ILE A 52 3.69 -13.11 -5.47
C ILE A 52 2.88 -14.37 -5.68
N GLN A 53 1.60 -14.37 -5.29
CA GLN A 53 0.70 -15.51 -5.39
C GLN A 53 0.03 -15.53 -6.76
N GLU A 54 0.42 -16.47 -7.60
CA GLU A 54 -0.11 -16.64 -8.96
C GLU A 54 -1.64 -16.79 -8.96
N GLU A 55 -2.21 -17.48 -7.97
CA GLU A 55 -3.66 -17.67 -7.86
C GLU A 55 -4.38 -16.32 -7.66
N ALA A 56 -3.86 -15.43 -6.82
CA ALA A 56 -4.44 -14.10 -6.61
C ALA A 56 -4.39 -13.28 -7.90
N CYS A 57 -3.26 -13.32 -8.60
CA CYS A 57 -3.09 -12.64 -9.88
C CYS A 57 -4.06 -13.16 -10.95
N ASN A 58 -4.15 -14.48 -11.14
CA ASN A 58 -5.04 -15.09 -12.12
C ASN A 58 -6.51 -14.77 -11.84
N ASN A 59 -6.94 -14.90 -10.58
CA ASN A 59 -8.30 -14.54 -10.16
C ASN A 59 -8.67 -13.08 -10.46
N TYR A 60 -7.69 -12.18 -10.39
CA TYR A 60 -7.95 -10.77 -10.70
C TYR A 60 -7.91 -10.51 -12.21
N ILE A 61 -6.99 -11.12 -12.95
CA ILE A 61 -6.90 -11.00 -14.42
C ILE A 61 -8.22 -11.42 -15.08
N ASP A 62 -8.89 -12.44 -14.55
CA ASP A 62 -10.19 -12.91 -15.05
C ASP A 62 -11.31 -11.86 -14.98
N LYS A 63 -11.15 -10.81 -14.14
CA LYS A 63 -12.08 -9.68 -14.10
C LYS A 63 -12.00 -8.80 -15.34
N ASN A 64 -10.90 -8.87 -16.09
CA ASN A 64 -10.65 -8.13 -17.34
C ASN A 64 -10.86 -6.60 -17.20
N ILE A 65 -10.25 -5.99 -16.17
CA ILE A 65 -10.33 -4.55 -15.93
C ILE A 65 -9.29 -3.83 -16.80
N GLU A 66 -9.74 -3.03 -17.75
CA GLU A 66 -8.93 -2.48 -18.86
C GLU A 66 -7.73 -1.63 -18.39
N ASN A 67 -7.90 -0.86 -17.31
CA ASN A 67 -6.87 0.05 -16.80
C ASN A 67 -5.99 -0.56 -15.70
N VAL A 68 -6.04 -1.89 -15.49
CA VAL A 68 -5.23 -2.59 -14.49
C VAL A 68 -4.23 -3.51 -15.16
N GLU A 69 -2.98 -3.37 -14.81
CA GLU A 69 -1.90 -4.28 -15.16
C GLU A 69 -1.51 -5.10 -13.92
N VAL A 70 -1.81 -6.39 -13.96
CA VAL A 70 -1.48 -7.33 -12.86
C VAL A 70 -0.11 -7.92 -13.11
N ILE A 71 0.74 -7.86 -12.10
CA ILE A 71 2.14 -8.32 -12.15
C ILE A 71 2.33 -9.40 -11.09
N ASN A 72 2.55 -10.64 -11.54
CA ASN A 72 2.89 -11.75 -10.65
C ASN A 72 4.39 -11.70 -10.32
N ASP A 73 4.77 -10.80 -9.46
CA ASP A 73 6.13 -10.63 -8.94
C ASP A 73 6.07 -9.89 -7.59
N SER A 74 7.20 -9.82 -6.92
CA SER A 74 7.28 -9.10 -5.65
C SER A 74 7.28 -7.59 -5.85
N HIS A 75 6.55 -6.88 -5.00
CA HIS A 75 6.40 -5.43 -5.04
C HIS A 75 7.74 -4.66 -4.89
N HIS A 76 8.79 -5.25 -4.35
CA HIS A 76 10.09 -4.57 -4.28
C HIS A 76 10.78 -4.43 -5.66
N LEU A 77 10.22 -5.07 -6.70
CA LEU A 77 10.76 -5.01 -8.07
C LEU A 77 10.04 -3.96 -8.95
N PHE A 78 9.43 -2.94 -8.37
CA PHE A 78 8.69 -1.92 -9.12
C PHE A 78 9.44 -1.36 -10.32
N LYS A 79 10.70 -1.01 -10.14
CA LYS A 79 11.54 -0.40 -11.20
C LYS A 79 11.77 -1.31 -12.41
N LYS A 80 11.52 -2.60 -12.27
CA LYS A 80 11.58 -3.54 -13.41
C LYS A 80 10.40 -3.34 -14.37
N TYR A 81 9.27 -2.86 -13.86
CA TYR A 81 8.00 -2.77 -14.58
C TYR A 81 7.54 -1.34 -14.81
N ILE A 82 7.88 -0.41 -13.92
CA ILE A 82 7.37 0.95 -13.88
C ILE A 82 8.53 1.93 -14.05
N THR A 83 8.50 2.70 -15.12
CA THR A 83 9.50 3.72 -15.43
C THR A 83 8.99 5.13 -15.17
N GLU A 84 7.67 5.29 -15.06
CA GLU A 84 7.00 6.56 -14.82
C GLU A 84 6.95 6.89 -13.33
N LYS A 85 6.70 8.17 -13.03
CA LYS A 85 6.29 8.60 -11.69
C LYS A 85 4.83 8.24 -11.45
N VAL A 86 4.49 7.99 -10.18
CA VAL A 86 3.14 7.59 -9.77
C VAL A 86 2.55 8.55 -8.75
N ASP A 87 1.24 8.65 -8.72
CA ASP A 87 0.53 9.60 -7.86
C ASP A 87 0.07 8.95 -6.53
N CYS A 88 -0.06 7.64 -6.52
CA CYS A 88 -0.50 6.89 -5.36
C CYS A 88 0.17 5.52 -5.26
N ILE A 89 0.50 5.09 -4.04
CA ILE A 89 0.94 3.72 -3.75
C ILE A 89 0.17 3.23 -2.51
N MET A 90 -0.43 2.05 -2.60
CA MET A 90 -1.12 1.39 -1.49
C MET A 90 -0.44 0.08 -1.11
N TYR A 91 -0.40 -0.17 0.20
CA TYR A 91 0.01 -1.46 0.76
C TYR A 91 -0.95 -1.90 1.86
N ASN A 92 -1.32 -3.18 1.83
CA ASN A 92 -1.89 -3.92 2.95
C ASN A 92 -0.92 -5.04 3.34
N LEU A 93 0.05 -4.73 4.21
CA LEU A 93 1.13 -5.64 4.57
C LEU A 93 0.65 -6.72 5.55
N GLY A 94 0.90 -7.97 5.22
CA GLY A 94 0.49 -9.12 5.99
C GLY A 94 0.24 -10.34 5.11
N PHE A 95 -0.66 -11.21 5.51
CA PHE A 95 -1.09 -12.38 4.77
C PHE A 95 -2.47 -12.18 4.13
N LEU A 96 -2.72 -12.89 3.06
CA LEU A 96 -4.01 -12.87 2.35
C LEU A 96 -5.14 -13.37 3.27
N PRO A 97 -6.19 -12.58 3.54
CA PRO A 97 -7.33 -13.04 4.32
C PRO A 97 -8.00 -14.25 3.66
N GLY A 98 -8.11 -15.35 4.41
CA GLY A 98 -8.63 -16.63 3.90
C GLY A 98 -7.60 -17.51 3.18
N GLY A 99 -6.40 -17.00 2.93
CA GLY A 99 -5.29 -17.74 2.30
C GLY A 99 -4.38 -18.47 3.30
N ASN A 100 -3.24 -18.95 2.80
CA ASN A 100 -2.22 -19.58 3.62
C ASN A 100 -1.48 -18.51 4.45
N LYS A 101 -1.55 -18.60 5.77
CA LYS A 101 -0.92 -17.64 6.70
C LYS A 101 0.62 -17.74 6.73
N ASP A 102 1.20 -18.80 6.17
CA ASP A 102 2.65 -18.93 6.03
C ASP A 102 3.20 -18.05 4.90
N ILE A 103 2.32 -17.60 4.00
CA ILE A 103 2.65 -16.65 2.93
C ILE A 103 2.26 -15.26 3.42
N THR A 104 3.24 -14.48 3.82
CA THR A 104 3.07 -13.10 4.31
C THR A 104 4.10 -12.19 3.67
N THR A 105 3.85 -10.87 3.72
CA THR A 105 4.89 -9.88 3.37
C THR A 105 6.08 -10.01 4.31
N LEU A 106 7.27 -9.70 3.82
CA LEU A 106 8.52 -9.77 4.57
C LEU A 106 9.09 -8.37 4.74
N HIS A 107 9.59 -8.09 5.94
CA HIS A 107 10.08 -6.74 6.29
C HIS A 107 11.18 -6.23 5.35
N GLU A 108 12.07 -7.10 4.86
CA GLU A 108 13.13 -6.71 3.93
C GLU A 108 12.53 -6.21 2.60
N THR A 109 11.65 -7.01 1.98
CA THR A 109 11.06 -6.66 0.68
C THR A 109 10.07 -5.51 0.79
N SER A 110 9.32 -5.42 1.89
CA SER A 110 8.42 -4.30 2.15
C SER A 110 9.17 -2.99 2.33
N LEU A 111 10.27 -3.00 3.10
CA LEU A 111 11.08 -1.81 3.29
C LEU A 111 11.78 -1.36 2.00
N GLU A 112 12.29 -2.30 1.21
CA GLU A 112 12.88 -2.00 -0.10
C GLU A 112 11.85 -1.39 -1.04
N SER A 113 10.67 -2.00 -1.14
CA SER A 113 9.55 -1.51 -1.94
C SER A 113 9.13 -0.09 -1.53
N ILE A 114 9.01 0.18 -0.23
CA ILE A 114 8.67 1.52 0.27
C ILE A 114 9.72 2.55 -0.14
N LYS A 115 11.01 2.23 -0.03
CA LYS A 115 12.10 3.12 -0.44
C LYS A 115 12.01 3.44 -1.94
N GLU A 116 11.89 2.41 -2.76
CA GLU A 116 11.73 2.59 -4.21
C GLU A 116 10.46 3.34 -4.58
N GLY A 117 9.36 3.05 -3.88
CA GLY A 117 8.09 3.74 -4.05
C GLY A 117 8.20 5.24 -3.77
N LEU A 118 8.90 5.65 -2.70
CA LEU A 118 9.12 7.07 -2.40
C LEU A 118 9.96 7.79 -3.48
N ASP A 119 10.89 7.07 -4.11
CA ASP A 119 11.66 7.62 -5.23
C ASP A 119 10.79 7.94 -6.44
N ILE A 120 9.86 7.03 -6.79
CA ILE A 120 8.99 7.18 -7.95
C ILE A 120 7.70 7.95 -7.67
N LEU A 121 7.37 8.24 -6.40
CA LEU A 121 6.20 9.02 -6.03
C LEU A 121 6.31 10.46 -6.56
N ASN A 122 5.25 10.98 -7.18
CA ASN A 122 5.14 12.36 -7.62
C ASN A 122 5.11 13.33 -6.44
N ASN A 123 5.47 14.59 -6.66
CA ASN A 123 5.19 15.67 -5.71
C ASN A 123 3.67 15.81 -5.54
N GLY A 124 3.20 15.89 -4.29
CA GLY A 124 1.77 15.81 -3.95
C GLY A 124 1.19 14.41 -3.97
N GLY A 125 1.98 13.39 -4.32
CA GLY A 125 1.57 11.99 -4.28
C GLY A 125 1.50 11.45 -2.84
N ILE A 126 0.68 10.43 -2.65
CA ILE A 126 0.45 9.81 -1.34
C ILE A 126 0.74 8.31 -1.39
N MET A 127 1.47 7.84 -0.38
CA MET A 127 1.64 6.42 -0.08
C MET A 127 0.88 6.08 1.20
N THR A 128 0.06 5.03 1.16
CA THR A 128 -0.61 4.48 2.34
C THR A 128 -0.11 3.08 2.63
N ILE A 129 0.16 2.79 3.90
CA ILE A 129 0.69 1.52 4.35
C ILE A 129 -0.15 1.05 5.54
N CYS A 130 -1.01 0.04 5.33
CA CYS A 130 -1.69 -0.67 6.40
C CYS A 130 -0.76 -1.78 6.90
N VAL A 131 -0.33 -1.70 8.15
CA VAL A 131 0.59 -2.67 8.75
C VAL A 131 -0.19 -3.58 9.70
N TYR A 132 -0.26 -4.87 9.36
CA TYR A 132 -0.97 -5.90 10.15
C TYR A 132 0.03 -6.62 11.06
N ARG A 133 0.09 -6.21 12.31
CA ARG A 133 1.09 -6.61 13.33
C ARG A 133 0.64 -7.75 14.27
N GLY A 134 -0.35 -8.53 13.87
CA GLY A 134 -0.88 -9.65 14.65
C GLY A 134 0.00 -10.91 14.68
N HIS A 135 1.14 -10.92 13.98
CA HIS A 135 2.09 -12.02 13.86
C HIS A 135 3.53 -11.52 14.00
N ASN A 136 4.50 -12.44 14.14
CA ASN A 136 5.88 -12.07 14.44
C ASN A 136 6.50 -11.20 13.33
N GLU A 137 6.36 -11.61 12.07
CA GLU A 137 6.88 -10.88 10.94
C GLU A 137 6.29 -9.47 10.84
N GLY A 138 4.97 -9.33 11.04
CA GLY A 138 4.30 -8.03 11.03
C GLY A 138 4.78 -7.06 12.11
N LYS A 139 5.28 -7.56 13.26
CA LYS A 139 5.91 -6.71 14.29
C LYS A 139 7.31 -6.23 13.88
N ILE A 140 8.07 -7.09 13.20
CA ILE A 140 9.39 -6.72 12.67
C ILE A 140 9.20 -5.70 11.56
N GLU A 141 8.26 -5.96 10.67
CA GLU A 141 7.87 -5.09 9.56
C GLU A 141 7.42 -3.71 10.06
N GLU A 142 6.54 -3.64 11.07
CA GLU A 142 6.15 -2.39 11.75
C GLU A 142 7.39 -1.61 12.22
N THR A 143 8.28 -2.28 12.95
CA THR A 143 9.48 -1.65 13.52
C THR A 143 10.38 -1.10 12.42
N CYS A 144 10.70 -1.90 11.42
CA CYS A 144 11.58 -1.50 10.31
C CYS A 144 11.00 -0.34 9.51
N ILE A 145 9.70 -0.39 9.21
CA ILE A 145 9.02 0.66 8.43
C ILE A 145 8.97 1.96 9.21
N LEU A 146 8.53 1.93 10.47
CA LEU A 146 8.42 3.14 11.28
C LEU A 146 9.79 3.75 11.57
N ASP A 147 10.81 2.93 11.81
CA ASP A 147 12.18 3.40 12.04
C ASP A 147 12.79 4.08 10.79
N TYR A 148 12.47 3.60 9.62
CA TYR A 148 12.87 4.24 8.37
C TYR A 148 12.10 5.55 8.14
N LEU A 149 10.78 5.50 8.19
CA LEU A 149 9.93 6.62 7.81
C LEU A 149 10.06 7.83 8.74
N LYS A 150 10.30 7.62 10.05
CA LYS A 150 10.52 8.72 11.00
C LYS A 150 11.77 9.56 10.70
N ASN A 151 12.73 9.02 9.92
CA ASN A 151 13.95 9.70 9.54
C ASN A 151 13.88 10.37 8.16
N LEU A 152 12.74 10.31 7.47
CA LEU A 152 12.55 10.99 6.20
C LEU A 152 12.70 12.53 6.38
N PRO A 153 13.30 13.23 5.40
CA PRO A 153 13.47 14.67 5.47
C PRO A 153 12.11 15.38 5.45
N LYS A 154 11.78 16.06 6.57
CA LYS A 154 10.50 16.74 6.79
C LYS A 154 10.19 17.89 5.82
N ASN A 155 11.20 18.35 5.09
CA ASN A 155 11.03 19.35 4.03
C ASN A 155 10.62 18.74 2.68
N GLN A 156 10.63 17.40 2.58
CA GLN A 156 10.23 16.67 1.38
C GLN A 156 9.01 15.76 1.63
N PHE A 157 8.90 15.19 2.83
CA PHE A 157 7.85 14.23 3.17
C PHE A 157 7.15 14.61 4.48
N GLY A 158 5.83 14.51 4.48
CA GLY A 158 5.00 14.46 5.68
C GLY A 158 4.65 13.01 5.99
N VAL A 159 4.88 12.58 7.24
CA VAL A 159 4.55 11.22 7.68
C VAL A 159 3.62 11.27 8.87
N MET A 160 2.50 10.53 8.79
CA MET A 160 1.52 10.44 9.86
C MET A 160 1.20 8.97 10.14
N VAL A 161 1.02 8.64 11.42
CA VAL A 161 0.57 7.31 11.86
C VAL A 161 -0.81 7.45 12.49
N GLN A 162 -1.74 6.59 12.10
CA GLN A 162 -3.07 6.46 12.71
C GLN A 162 -3.21 5.06 13.31
N SER A 163 -3.61 4.99 14.55
CA SER A 163 -3.78 3.74 15.30
C SER A 163 -5.00 3.83 16.22
N TYR A 164 -5.54 2.67 16.58
CA TYR A 164 -6.66 2.59 17.51
C TYR A 164 -6.16 2.63 18.94
N LEU A 165 -6.55 3.66 19.70
CA LEU A 165 -6.11 3.82 21.08
C LEU A 165 -6.72 2.77 22.04
N ASN A 166 -7.96 2.39 21.80
CA ASN A 166 -8.76 1.52 22.70
C ASN A 166 -8.97 0.10 22.17
N ARG A 167 -8.16 -0.33 21.21
CA ARG A 167 -8.14 -1.72 20.69
C ARG A 167 -6.87 -2.43 21.18
N GLN A 168 -6.83 -3.75 20.94
CA GLN A 168 -5.63 -4.55 21.29
C GLN A 168 -4.40 -4.04 20.54
N ASN A 169 -3.23 -4.18 21.15
CA ASN A 169 -1.95 -3.76 20.55
C ASN A 169 -1.60 -4.44 19.22
N VAL A 170 -2.30 -5.53 18.88
CA VAL A 170 -2.17 -6.24 17.60
C VAL A 170 -3.08 -5.68 16.48
N SER A 171 -3.93 -4.69 16.81
CA SER A 171 -4.75 -4.03 15.80
C SER A 171 -3.87 -3.33 14.78
N PRO A 172 -4.24 -3.36 13.48
CA PRO A 172 -3.42 -2.75 12.44
C PRO A 172 -3.30 -1.24 12.64
N LEU A 173 -2.22 -0.67 12.11
CA LEU A 173 -2.04 0.78 11.99
C LEU A 173 -1.97 1.20 10.53
N LEU A 174 -2.28 2.47 10.28
CA LEU A 174 -2.14 3.10 8.98
C LEU A 174 -1.01 4.13 9.04
N VAL A 175 -0.02 3.98 8.17
CA VAL A 175 0.96 5.02 7.90
C VAL A 175 0.57 5.72 6.60
N VAL A 176 0.58 7.04 6.63
CA VAL A 176 0.38 7.89 5.46
C VAL A 176 1.66 8.68 5.25
N VAL A 177 2.21 8.59 4.05
CA VAL A 177 3.34 9.40 3.61
C VAL A 177 2.89 10.25 2.44
N GLU A 178 3.02 11.55 2.59
CA GLU A 178 2.74 12.52 1.53
C GLU A 178 4.06 13.15 1.09
N LYS A 179 4.32 13.15 -0.21
CA LYS A 179 5.44 13.88 -0.78
C LYS A 179 5.03 15.33 -1.02
N LYS A 180 5.82 16.26 -0.51
CA LYS A 180 5.53 17.69 -0.58
C LYS A 180 5.21 18.14 -2.00
N LEU A 181 4.12 18.86 -2.14
CA LEU A 181 3.81 19.59 -3.37
C LEU A 181 4.82 20.75 -3.53
N ASN A 182 5.39 20.92 -4.70
CA ASN A 182 6.31 22.04 -5.00
C ASN A 182 5.55 23.32 -5.29
#